data_a25cb4a2bfda6525aa5d14708efdcddc
#
_entry.id   a25cb4a2bfda6525aa5d14708efdcddc
#
_cell.length_a   1.000
_cell.length_b   1.000
_cell.length_c   1.000
_cell.angle_alpha   90.00
_cell.angle_beta   90.00
_cell.angle_gamma   90.00
#
_symmetry.space_group_name_H-M   'P 1'
#
loop_
_entity.id
_entity.type
_entity.pdbx_description
1 polymer ?
#
loop_
_entity_poly.entity_id
_entity_poly.type
_entity_poly.pdbx_seq_one_letter_code
_entity_poly.pdbx_strand_id
1 'polypeptide(L)'
;MGLKWEFPGGKIEPGETPKDALARELSEELGIAAEIGEHITTVHHTYRNGGAIEIQFFAVTEFRGDLDNRIFHEMRWSSLERLPDYDFLAADLTLIRDLADGKLL
;
A
#
# COMPACT_ATOMS: atom_id res chain seq x y z
N MET A 1 16.05 -15.05 1.87
CA MET A 1 15.59 -13.77 1.32
C MET A 1 15.28 -12.82 2.45
N GLY A 2 15.71 -11.57 2.33
CA GLY A 2 15.42 -10.57 3.33
C GLY A 2 13.97 -10.07 3.28
N LEU A 3 13.58 -9.38 4.32
CA LEU A 3 12.29 -8.71 4.36
C LEU A 3 12.29 -7.53 3.40
N LYS A 4 11.17 -7.34 2.73
CA LYS A 4 10.95 -6.21 1.83
C LYS A 4 9.95 -5.24 2.45
N TRP A 5 10.09 -3.96 2.11
CA TRP A 5 9.10 -2.96 2.46
C TRP A 5 7.89 -3.07 1.55
N GLU A 6 6.72 -2.80 2.10
CA GLU A 6 5.47 -2.80 1.35
C GLU A 6 4.49 -1.80 1.94
N PHE A 7 3.51 -1.41 1.14
CA PHE A 7 2.41 -0.59 1.62
C PHE A 7 1.38 -1.48 2.34
N PRO A 8 0.68 -0.95 3.35
CA PRO A 8 -0.39 -1.71 3.98
C PRO A 8 -1.56 -1.92 3.03
N GLY A 9 -2.24 -3.02 3.19
CA GLY A 9 -3.40 -3.38 2.39
C GLY A 9 -3.56 -4.88 2.27
N GLY A 10 -4.46 -5.32 1.43
CA GLY A 10 -4.72 -6.73 1.23
C GLY A 10 -5.70 -7.00 0.11
N LYS A 11 -6.28 -8.19 0.12
CA LYS A 11 -7.16 -8.65 -0.94
C LYS A 11 -8.56 -8.06 -0.79
N ILE A 12 -9.19 -7.76 -1.95
CA ILE A 12 -10.60 -7.39 -1.99
C ILE A 12 -11.43 -8.66 -1.86
N GLU A 13 -12.31 -8.69 -0.88
CA GLU A 13 -13.20 -9.83 -0.66
C GLU A 13 -14.48 -9.69 -1.50
N PRO A 14 -15.19 -10.80 -1.76
CA PRO A 14 -16.46 -10.74 -2.49
C PRO A 14 -17.44 -9.76 -1.84
N GLY A 15 -18.05 -8.89 -2.65
CA GLY A 15 -19.01 -7.90 -2.18
C GLY A 15 -18.41 -6.60 -1.67
N GLU A 16 -17.08 -6.51 -1.58
CA GLU A 16 -16.43 -5.27 -1.17
C GLU A 16 -16.05 -4.41 -2.38
N THR A 17 -16.12 -3.08 -2.20
CA THR A 17 -15.45 -2.17 -3.14
C THR A 17 -13.95 -2.12 -2.79
N PRO A 18 -13.08 -1.69 -3.71
CA PRO A 18 -11.67 -1.53 -3.39
C PRO A 18 -11.41 -0.61 -2.19
N LYS A 19 -12.15 0.48 -2.07
CA LYS A 19 -12.02 1.40 -0.93
C LYS A 19 -12.43 0.76 0.39
N ASP A 20 -13.53 0.01 0.39
CA ASP A 20 -14.02 -0.69 1.58
C ASP A 20 -13.03 -1.77 2.03
N ALA A 21 -12.45 -2.49 1.06
CA ALA A 21 -11.43 -3.50 1.35
C ALA A 21 -10.21 -2.87 2.02
N LEU A 22 -9.72 -1.74 1.49
CA LEU A 22 -8.57 -1.07 2.06
C LEU A 22 -8.87 -0.55 3.47
N ALA A 23 -10.05 0.05 3.69
CA ALA A 23 -10.43 0.52 5.01
C ALA A 23 -10.47 -0.62 6.02
N ARG A 24 -11.01 -1.78 5.64
CA ARG A 24 -11.04 -2.98 6.48
C ARG A 24 -9.62 -3.48 6.79
N GLU A 25 -8.77 -3.57 5.78
CA GLU A 25 -7.39 -4.03 5.96
C GLU A 25 -6.59 -3.10 6.90
N LEU A 26 -6.75 -1.79 6.76
CA LEU A 26 -6.07 -0.84 7.63
C LEU A 26 -6.57 -0.95 9.07
N SER A 27 -7.86 -1.21 9.26
CA SER A 27 -8.40 -1.48 10.60
C SER A 27 -7.81 -2.74 11.21
N GLU A 28 -7.71 -3.81 10.43
CA GLU A 28 -7.19 -5.10 10.89
C GLU A 28 -5.68 -5.05 11.17
N GLU A 29 -4.92 -4.42 10.29
CA GLU A 29 -3.46 -4.42 10.34
C GLU A 29 -2.89 -3.33 11.24
N LEU A 30 -3.51 -2.17 11.29
CA LEU A 30 -2.99 -0.98 11.96
C LEU A 30 -3.90 -0.40 13.03
N GLY A 31 -5.09 -0.95 13.21
CA GLY A 31 -6.02 -0.52 14.26
C GLY A 31 -6.59 0.87 14.05
N ILE A 32 -6.65 1.37 12.84
CA ILE A 32 -7.15 2.71 12.54
C ILE A 32 -8.44 2.67 11.73
N ALA A 33 -9.24 3.73 11.86
CA ALA A 33 -10.40 3.99 11.01
C ALA A 33 -9.97 5.01 9.95
N ALA A 34 -9.65 4.53 8.76
CA ALA A 34 -9.12 5.36 7.68
C ALA A 34 -10.22 5.82 6.74
N GLU A 35 -10.12 7.07 6.31
CA GLU A 35 -10.94 7.61 5.23
C GLU A 35 -10.16 7.49 3.93
N ILE A 36 -10.66 6.63 3.03
CA ILE A 36 -9.97 6.33 1.78
C ILE A 36 -10.28 7.44 0.77
N GLY A 37 -9.23 8.09 0.30
CA GLY A 37 -9.33 9.19 -0.65
C GLY A 37 -9.24 8.74 -2.09
N GLU A 38 -8.56 9.54 -2.92
CA GLU A 38 -8.50 9.32 -4.36
C GLU A 38 -7.68 8.09 -4.73
N HIS A 39 -8.11 7.43 -5.81
CA HIS A 39 -7.30 6.42 -6.47
C HIS A 39 -6.07 7.10 -7.10
N ILE A 40 -4.88 6.62 -6.72
CA ILE A 40 -3.61 7.17 -7.21
C ILE A 40 -3.22 6.51 -8.52
N THR A 41 -3.14 5.20 -8.52
CA THR A 41 -2.75 4.41 -9.69
C THR A 41 -3.09 2.95 -9.49
N THR A 42 -3.06 2.21 -10.59
CA THR A 42 -3.22 0.74 -10.59
C THR A 42 -1.97 0.13 -11.21
N VAL A 43 -1.40 -0.86 -10.55
CA VAL A 43 -0.21 -1.57 -11.00
C VAL A 43 -0.58 -3.00 -11.34
N HIS A 44 -0.17 -3.45 -12.52
CA HIS A 44 -0.29 -4.84 -12.92
C HIS A 44 1.09 -5.50 -12.86
N HIS A 45 1.20 -6.58 -12.13
CA HIS A 45 2.45 -7.30 -11.97
C HIS A 45 2.26 -8.77 -12.31
N THR A 46 3.15 -9.28 -13.17
CA THR A 46 3.14 -10.71 -13.56
C THR A 46 4.35 -11.39 -12.95
N TYR A 47 4.10 -12.47 -12.22
CA TYR A 47 5.14 -13.27 -11.61
C TYR A 47 5.73 -14.27 -12.61
N ARG A 48 6.94 -14.76 -12.33
CA ARG A 48 7.63 -15.73 -13.19
C ARG A 48 6.84 -17.04 -13.39
N ASN A 49 6.07 -17.43 -12.39
CA ASN A 49 5.26 -18.65 -12.44
C ASN A 49 3.99 -18.51 -13.29
N GLY A 50 3.79 -17.36 -13.94
CA GLY A 50 2.61 -17.08 -14.75
C GLY A 50 1.43 -16.48 -14.01
N GLY A 51 1.53 -16.34 -12.69
CA GLY A 51 0.51 -15.65 -11.91
C GLY A 51 0.57 -14.14 -12.13
N ALA A 52 -0.58 -13.48 -12.06
CA ALA A 52 -0.69 -12.03 -12.22
C ALA A 52 -1.51 -11.43 -11.09
N ILE A 53 -1.19 -10.19 -10.73
CA ILE A 53 -1.90 -9.44 -9.70
C ILE A 53 -2.14 -8.01 -10.19
N GLU A 54 -3.31 -7.47 -9.85
CA GLU A 54 -3.64 -6.07 -10.02
C GLU A 54 -3.69 -5.41 -8.65
N ILE A 55 -2.91 -4.36 -8.46
CA ILE A 55 -2.85 -3.64 -7.19
C ILE A 55 -3.34 -2.22 -7.40
N GLN A 56 -4.37 -1.83 -6.66
CA GLN A 56 -4.90 -0.48 -6.68
C GLN A 56 -4.38 0.29 -5.46
N PHE A 57 -3.86 1.50 -5.71
CA PHE A 57 -3.30 2.38 -4.68
C PHE A 57 -4.20 3.59 -4.49
N PHE A 58 -4.45 3.93 -3.22
CA PHE A 58 -5.29 5.04 -2.83
C PHE A 58 -4.58 5.95 -1.85
N ALA A 59 -4.89 7.24 -1.90
CA ALA A 59 -4.46 8.17 -0.87
C ALA A 59 -5.35 8.00 0.36
N VAL A 60 -4.73 8.07 1.54
CA VAL A 60 -5.45 8.14 2.82
C VAL A 60 -5.12 9.50 3.42
N THR A 61 -6.09 10.41 3.40
CA THR A 61 -5.89 11.80 3.85
C THR A 61 -6.18 12.00 5.32
N GLU A 62 -7.04 11.14 5.89
CA GLU A 62 -7.43 11.22 7.29
C GLU A 62 -7.60 9.84 7.88
N PHE A 63 -7.25 9.70 9.14
CA PHE A 63 -7.56 8.49 9.90
C PHE A 63 -7.78 8.83 11.38
N ARG A 64 -8.51 7.98 12.06
CA ARG A 64 -8.76 8.06 13.50
C ARG A 64 -8.10 6.91 14.20
N GLY A 65 -7.65 7.13 15.41
CA GLY A 65 -6.98 6.14 16.23
C GLY A 65 -5.46 6.27 16.14
N ASP A 66 -4.79 5.53 16.99
CA ASP A 66 -3.34 5.46 17.01
C ASP A 66 -2.87 4.28 16.18
N LEU A 67 -1.84 4.51 15.37
CA LEU A 67 -1.26 3.44 14.57
C LEU A 67 -0.71 2.35 15.49
N ASP A 68 -1.24 1.15 15.32
CA ASP A 68 -0.85 -0.03 16.08
C ASP A 68 -0.38 -1.11 15.11
N ASN A 69 0.91 -1.37 15.13
CA ASN A 69 1.49 -2.40 14.24
C ASN A 69 1.13 -3.78 14.77
N ARG A 70 0.13 -4.40 14.16
CA ARG A 70 -0.39 -5.70 14.59
C ARG A 70 0.25 -6.89 13.89
N ILE A 71 0.79 -6.68 12.68
CA ILE A 71 1.26 -7.79 11.84
C ILE A 71 2.61 -7.56 11.18
N PHE A 72 3.09 -6.33 11.09
CA PHE A 72 4.31 -6.03 10.36
C PHE A 72 5.56 -6.16 11.23
N HIS A 73 6.68 -6.54 10.63
CA HIS A 73 7.96 -6.58 11.32
C HIS A 73 8.35 -5.19 11.82
N GLU A 74 8.13 -4.18 10.98
CA GLU A 74 8.45 -2.78 11.30
C GLU A 74 7.52 -1.87 10.50
N MET A 75 7.16 -0.72 11.08
CA MET A 75 6.47 0.36 10.38
C MET A 75 7.32 1.61 10.39
N ARG A 76 7.25 2.39 9.32
CA ARG A 76 7.99 3.65 9.25
C ARG A 76 7.24 4.67 8.40
N TRP A 77 7.22 5.92 8.87
CA TRP A 77 6.83 7.06 8.06
C TRP A 77 8.02 7.50 7.20
N SER A 78 7.74 7.86 5.96
CA SER A 78 8.77 8.33 5.04
C SER A 78 8.22 9.45 4.18
N SER A 79 9.07 10.41 3.81
CA SER A 79 8.75 11.33 2.74
C SER A 79 8.71 10.56 1.41
N LEU A 80 7.95 11.07 0.44
CA LEU A 80 7.86 10.43 -0.88
C LEU A 80 9.22 10.37 -1.57
N GLU A 81 10.02 11.41 -1.42
CA GLU A 81 11.35 11.51 -2.04
C GLU A 81 12.32 10.45 -1.55
N ARG A 82 12.13 9.96 -0.33
CA ARG A 82 13.00 8.96 0.28
C ARG A 82 12.56 7.51 0.06
N LEU A 83 11.39 7.30 -0.52
CA LEU A 83 10.90 5.94 -0.76
C LEU A 83 11.89 5.07 -1.52
N PRO A 84 12.63 5.57 -2.54
CA PRO A 84 13.61 4.74 -3.24
C PRO A 84 14.78 4.23 -2.38
N ASP A 85 14.98 4.81 -1.20
CA ASP A 85 16.03 4.37 -0.27
C ASP A 85 15.69 3.04 0.43
N TYR A 86 14.44 2.61 0.35
CA TYR A 86 13.95 1.39 0.99
C TYR A 86 13.87 0.24 -0.02
N ASP A 87 14.10 -0.96 0.46
CA ASP A 87 14.05 -2.16 -0.37
C ASP A 87 12.61 -2.68 -0.49
N PHE A 88 11.88 -2.15 -1.45
CA PHE A 88 10.48 -2.49 -1.70
C PHE A 88 10.32 -3.76 -2.53
N LEU A 89 9.11 -4.35 -2.46
CA LEU A 89 8.71 -5.45 -3.32
C LEU A 89 8.81 -5.02 -4.79
N ALA A 90 9.19 -5.97 -5.66
CA ALA A 90 9.37 -5.70 -7.09
C ALA A 90 8.13 -5.07 -7.75
N ALA A 91 6.94 -5.51 -7.33
CA ALA A 91 5.68 -4.99 -7.86
C ALA A 91 5.48 -3.48 -7.61
N ASP A 92 6.17 -2.92 -6.61
CA ASP A 92 6.01 -1.53 -6.19
C ASP A 92 7.06 -0.58 -6.79
N LEU A 93 8.09 -1.08 -7.46
CA LEU A 93 9.25 -0.26 -7.84
C LEU A 93 8.92 0.91 -8.76
N THR A 94 8.05 0.71 -9.75
CA THR A 94 7.63 1.80 -10.65
C THR A 94 6.84 2.85 -9.89
N LEU A 95 5.92 2.42 -9.03
CA LEU A 95 5.14 3.31 -8.17
C LEU A 95 6.05 4.16 -7.28
N ILE A 96 7.04 3.52 -6.64
CA ILE A 96 7.99 4.21 -5.76
C ILE A 96 8.72 5.32 -6.52
N ARG A 97 9.17 5.05 -7.72
CA ARG A 97 9.85 6.04 -8.55
C ARG A 97 8.92 7.20 -8.91
N ASP A 98 7.70 6.89 -9.33
CA ASP A 98 6.73 7.90 -9.74
C ASP A 98 6.28 8.77 -8.56
N LEU A 99 6.14 8.20 -7.38
CA LEU A 99 5.85 8.97 -6.17
C LEU A 99 7.02 9.89 -5.80
N ALA A 100 8.25 9.38 -5.85
CA ALA A 100 9.44 10.17 -5.53
C ALA A 100 9.66 11.32 -6.51
N ASP A 101 9.30 11.13 -7.77
CA ASP A 101 9.44 12.14 -8.82
C ASP A 101 8.30 13.16 -8.85
N GLY A 102 7.29 13.00 -7.98
CA GLY A 102 6.15 13.93 -7.92
C GLY A 102 5.15 13.76 -9.05
N LYS A 103 5.13 12.62 -9.72
CA LYS A 103 4.24 12.39 -10.87
C LYS A 103 2.81 12.04 -10.48
N LEU A 104 2.60 11.52 -9.28
CA LEU A 104 1.31 11.01 -8.83
C LEU A 104 0.64 11.87 -7.76
N LEU A 105 1.43 12.54 -6.97
CA LEU A 105 0.94 13.39 -5.87
C LEU A 105 1.68 14.71 -5.82
#